data_b22caf0411c1005de97002c1a633e4fb
#
_entry.id   b22caf0411c1005de97002c1a633e4fb
#
_cell.length_a   1.000
_cell.length_b   1.000
_cell.length_c   1.000
_cell.angle_alpha   90.00
_cell.angle_beta   90.00
_cell.angle_gamma   90.00
#
_symmetry.space_group_name_H-M   'P 1'
#
loop_
_entity.id
_entity.type
_entity.pdbx_description
1 polymer ?
#
loop_
_entity_poly.entity_id
_entity_poly.type
_entity_poly.pdbx_seq_one_letter_code
_entity_poly.pdbx_strand_id
1 'polypeptide(L)'
;MKHLMSGNEATARGVYEAGIKVCSAYPGTPSTEILENLPQYGKDVYCEWAPNEKVATEVAYGASVAGSRAFCTMKMVGLNVAADPLFTAGYMGVNGAYVVVTADDPSCHSSQNEQDNRHYARAAKIAMVEPSDAQECKDFVRLACEISEEFDTPVLYRTTTRVCHSKGLVEFGERTEHVAPTYARNTRKYICAPANAYMNHPLVEERLKKLEEYGCTTAVENGLNKVELGDGKVGVITASISYQYAKEVFPEGTSFLKLGLTYPLPMNLIRDFAAKVEKLYVIEELDPFMEDEIKAAGIECVGKELTGNMYELNTELVRERVLGI
;
A
#
# COMPACT_ATOMS: atom_id res chain seq x y z
N MET A 1 9.55 -9.38 21.97
CA MET A 1 9.97 -10.74 21.52
C MET A 1 9.74 -10.81 20.03
N LYS A 2 10.72 -11.30 19.23
CA LYS A 2 10.58 -11.42 17.78
C LYS A 2 10.05 -12.78 17.39
N HIS A 3 9.13 -12.81 16.43
CA HIS A 3 8.49 -14.01 15.91
C HIS A 3 8.79 -14.16 14.42
N LEU A 4 9.05 -15.37 13.95
CA LEU A 4 9.25 -15.63 12.52
C LEU A 4 7.88 -15.77 11.86
N MET A 5 7.55 -14.85 10.96
CA MET A 5 6.23 -14.77 10.31
C MET A 5 6.37 -14.51 8.81
N SER A 6 5.43 -15.02 8.02
CA SER A 6 5.24 -14.56 6.64
C SER A 6 4.63 -13.15 6.61
N GLY A 7 4.67 -12.49 5.45
CA GLY A 7 4.01 -11.19 5.29
C GLY A 7 2.50 -11.26 5.56
N ASN A 8 1.83 -12.35 5.14
CA ASN A 8 0.40 -12.56 5.41
C ASN A 8 0.09 -12.73 6.90
N GLU A 9 0.88 -13.55 7.62
CA GLU A 9 0.76 -13.72 9.07
C GLU A 9 1.02 -12.39 9.80
N ALA A 10 2.02 -11.64 9.36
CA ALA A 10 2.37 -10.33 9.91
C ALA A 10 1.28 -9.28 9.64
N THR A 11 0.70 -9.27 8.44
CA THR A 11 -0.45 -8.40 8.11
C THR A 11 -1.64 -8.71 9.02
N ALA A 12 -1.98 -10.00 9.23
CA ALA A 12 -3.03 -10.40 10.17
C ALA A 12 -2.74 -9.93 11.60
N ARG A 13 -1.46 -10.01 12.03
CA ARG A 13 -1.05 -9.45 13.32
C ARG A 13 -1.23 -7.92 13.36
N GLY A 14 -0.91 -7.21 12.29
CA GLY A 14 -1.13 -5.77 12.15
C GLY A 14 -2.62 -5.40 12.23
N VAL A 15 -3.50 -6.18 11.61
CA VAL A 15 -4.97 -6.01 11.72
C VAL A 15 -5.42 -6.07 13.18
N TYR A 16 -4.92 -7.05 13.93
CA TYR A 16 -5.21 -7.15 15.36
C TYR A 16 -4.65 -5.95 16.14
N GLU A 17 -3.38 -5.60 15.97
CA GLU A 17 -2.73 -4.51 16.71
C GLU A 17 -3.33 -3.13 16.38
N ALA A 18 -3.75 -2.91 15.14
CA ALA A 18 -4.40 -1.66 14.72
C ALA A 18 -5.83 -1.47 15.26
N GLY A 19 -6.37 -2.43 16.03
CA GLY A 19 -7.72 -2.32 16.57
C GLY A 19 -8.85 -2.47 15.54
N ILE A 20 -8.55 -3.08 14.39
CA ILE A 20 -9.57 -3.37 13.37
C ILE A 20 -10.58 -4.36 13.93
N LYS A 21 -11.87 -4.10 13.68
CA LYS A 21 -12.98 -4.91 14.21
C LYS A 21 -13.65 -5.80 13.18
N VAL A 22 -13.60 -5.42 11.90
CA VAL A 22 -14.28 -6.16 10.82
C VAL A 22 -13.30 -6.40 9.69
N CYS A 23 -13.16 -7.67 9.31
CA CYS A 23 -12.41 -8.10 8.15
C CYS A 23 -13.28 -8.98 7.26
N SER A 24 -13.48 -8.59 6.01
CA SER A 24 -14.20 -9.37 5.00
C SER A 24 -13.30 -9.61 3.81
N ALA A 25 -13.34 -10.82 3.23
CA ALA A 25 -12.43 -11.20 2.16
C ALA A 25 -13.07 -12.15 1.14
N TYR A 26 -12.42 -12.27 -0.02
CA TYR A 26 -12.66 -13.35 -0.95
C TYR A 26 -11.34 -14.10 -1.20
N PRO A 27 -11.33 -15.46 -1.20
CA PRO A 27 -10.10 -16.23 -1.33
C PRO A 27 -9.37 -15.97 -2.66
N GLY A 28 -8.07 -15.78 -2.59
CA GLY A 28 -7.23 -15.59 -3.76
C GLY A 28 -5.75 -15.47 -3.38
N THR A 29 -4.93 -16.44 -3.82
CA THR A 29 -3.47 -16.38 -3.64
C THR A 29 -2.90 -15.17 -4.39
N PRO A 30 -2.04 -14.34 -3.74
CA PRO A 30 -1.27 -14.64 -2.52
C PRO A 30 -1.83 -14.06 -1.21
N SER A 31 -3.06 -13.54 -1.12
CA SER A 31 -3.57 -12.85 0.08
C SER A 31 -4.49 -13.70 0.99
N THR A 32 -4.83 -14.93 0.60
CA THR A 32 -5.81 -15.79 1.31
C THR A 32 -5.46 -15.97 2.78
N GLU A 33 -4.20 -16.22 3.09
CA GLU A 33 -3.71 -16.53 4.42
C GLU A 33 -3.84 -15.34 5.39
N ILE A 34 -4.05 -14.11 4.91
CA ILE A 34 -4.31 -12.98 5.80
C ILE A 34 -5.59 -13.25 6.61
N LEU A 35 -6.71 -13.56 5.94
CA LEU A 35 -7.96 -13.85 6.65
C LEU A 35 -7.89 -15.14 7.44
N GLU A 36 -7.21 -16.18 6.91
CA GLU A 36 -7.06 -17.47 7.59
C GLU A 36 -6.34 -17.36 8.95
N ASN A 37 -5.47 -16.38 9.10
CA ASN A 37 -4.74 -16.13 10.35
C ASN A 37 -5.50 -15.26 11.35
N LEU A 38 -6.59 -14.59 10.99
CA LEU A 38 -7.33 -13.70 11.90
C LEU A 38 -8.18 -14.43 12.96
N PRO A 39 -8.76 -15.62 12.71
CA PRO A 39 -9.58 -16.31 13.73
C PRO A 39 -8.85 -16.63 15.03
N GLN A 40 -7.51 -16.68 15.02
CA GLN A 40 -6.72 -16.86 16.26
C GLN A 40 -6.94 -15.73 17.29
N TYR A 41 -7.39 -14.54 16.85
CA TYR A 41 -7.66 -13.38 17.71
C TYR A 41 -9.11 -13.37 18.26
N GLY A 42 -9.88 -14.41 18.01
CA GLY A 42 -11.18 -14.68 18.62
C GLY A 42 -12.21 -13.59 18.34
N LYS A 43 -12.77 -13.01 19.43
CA LYS A 43 -13.84 -12.01 19.35
C LYS A 43 -13.34 -10.59 19.05
N ASP A 44 -12.06 -10.37 19.03
CA ASP A 44 -11.49 -9.05 18.82
C ASP A 44 -11.63 -8.57 17.38
N VAL A 45 -11.65 -9.53 16.42
CA VAL A 45 -11.82 -9.26 15.00
C VAL A 45 -12.93 -10.16 14.44
N TYR A 46 -14.00 -9.56 13.93
CA TYR A 46 -14.99 -10.28 13.15
C TYR A 46 -14.42 -10.59 11.76
N CYS A 47 -14.46 -11.85 11.35
CA CYS A 47 -13.92 -12.31 10.07
C CYS A 47 -14.96 -13.09 9.29
N GLU A 48 -15.08 -12.80 7.98
CA GLU A 48 -15.96 -13.55 7.09
C GLU A 48 -15.39 -13.70 5.68
N TRP A 49 -15.69 -14.83 5.05
CA TRP A 49 -15.57 -15.02 3.62
C TRP A 49 -16.85 -14.57 2.92
N ALA A 50 -16.71 -13.60 2.02
CA ALA A 50 -17.82 -13.13 1.20
C ALA A 50 -17.98 -13.99 -0.07
N PRO A 51 -19.13 -13.93 -0.76
CA PRO A 51 -19.35 -14.70 -2.00
C PRO A 51 -18.55 -14.16 -3.21
N ASN A 52 -18.06 -12.93 -3.15
CA ASN A 52 -17.13 -12.32 -4.11
C ASN A 52 -16.50 -11.06 -3.52
N GLU A 53 -15.52 -10.48 -4.23
CA GLU A 53 -14.74 -9.34 -3.76
C GLU A 53 -15.56 -8.06 -3.64
N LYS A 54 -16.56 -7.84 -4.51
CA LYS A 54 -17.46 -6.68 -4.40
C LYS A 54 -18.21 -6.71 -3.08
N VAL A 55 -18.79 -7.85 -2.71
CA VAL A 55 -19.52 -8.01 -1.44
C VAL A 55 -18.56 -7.87 -0.26
N ALA A 56 -17.36 -8.46 -0.33
CA ALA A 56 -16.34 -8.29 0.71
C ALA A 56 -16.03 -6.81 0.96
N THR A 57 -15.83 -6.06 -0.12
CA THR A 57 -15.54 -4.62 -0.08
C THR A 57 -16.71 -3.83 0.51
N GLU A 58 -17.95 -4.13 0.11
CA GLU A 58 -19.15 -3.44 0.60
C GLU A 58 -19.43 -3.72 2.09
N VAL A 59 -19.19 -4.95 2.56
CA VAL A 59 -19.32 -5.31 3.99
C VAL A 59 -18.30 -4.52 4.82
N ALA A 60 -17.03 -4.53 4.43
CA ALA A 60 -15.99 -3.80 5.13
C ALA A 60 -16.23 -2.27 5.09
N TYR A 61 -16.64 -1.75 3.93
CA TYR A 61 -16.99 -0.33 3.81
C TYR A 61 -18.20 0.06 4.67
N GLY A 62 -19.22 -0.77 4.70
CA GLY A 62 -20.38 -0.57 5.59
C GLY A 62 -19.98 -0.47 7.06
N ALA A 63 -19.06 -1.33 7.52
CA ALA A 63 -18.49 -1.26 8.87
C ALA A 63 -17.72 0.04 9.11
N SER A 64 -16.93 0.49 8.12
CA SER A 64 -16.22 1.78 8.18
C SER A 64 -17.21 2.96 8.30
N VAL A 65 -18.27 3.00 7.50
CA VAL A 65 -19.31 4.02 7.57
C VAL A 65 -20.00 4.02 8.95
N ALA A 66 -20.17 2.85 9.56
CA ALA A 66 -20.69 2.72 10.91
C ALA A 66 -19.69 3.17 12.00
N GLY A 67 -18.44 3.47 11.66
CA GLY A 67 -17.42 3.99 12.56
C GLY A 67 -16.38 2.95 13.03
N SER A 68 -16.48 1.70 12.59
CA SER A 68 -15.47 0.68 12.91
C SER A 68 -14.26 0.79 11.98
N ARG A 69 -13.05 0.51 12.48
CA ARG A 69 -11.92 0.21 11.60
C ARG A 69 -12.21 -1.09 10.87
N ALA A 70 -12.11 -1.08 9.55
CA ALA A 70 -12.47 -2.18 8.68
C ALA A 70 -11.37 -2.51 7.67
N PHE A 71 -11.29 -3.78 7.30
CA PHE A 71 -10.25 -4.32 6.46
C PHE A 71 -10.86 -5.28 5.42
N CYS A 72 -10.46 -5.15 4.17
CA CYS A 72 -10.86 -6.03 3.10
C CYS A 72 -9.63 -6.59 2.40
N THR A 73 -9.61 -7.88 2.07
CA THR A 73 -8.46 -8.48 1.39
C THR A 73 -8.86 -9.34 0.19
N MET A 74 -8.08 -9.20 -0.88
CA MET A 74 -8.27 -9.90 -2.13
C MET A 74 -6.97 -9.94 -2.95
N LYS A 75 -6.91 -10.83 -3.93
CA LYS A 75 -5.84 -10.81 -4.94
C LYS A 75 -6.10 -9.71 -5.99
N MET A 76 -5.11 -9.45 -6.84
CA MET A 76 -5.14 -8.38 -7.84
C MET A 76 -6.37 -8.42 -8.77
N VAL A 77 -6.75 -9.59 -9.29
CA VAL A 77 -7.90 -9.71 -10.20
C VAL A 77 -9.23 -9.51 -9.47
N GLY A 78 -9.26 -9.72 -8.16
CA GLY A 78 -10.42 -9.43 -7.32
C GLY A 78 -10.70 -7.94 -7.21
N LEU A 79 -9.66 -7.11 -7.27
CA LEU A 79 -9.83 -5.65 -7.27
C LEU A 79 -10.60 -5.16 -8.50
N ASN A 80 -10.52 -5.87 -9.63
CA ASN A 80 -11.35 -5.58 -10.81
C ASN A 80 -12.84 -5.70 -10.49
N VAL A 81 -13.21 -6.70 -9.68
CA VAL A 81 -14.60 -6.93 -9.23
C VAL A 81 -15.01 -5.91 -8.16
N ALA A 82 -14.09 -5.52 -7.31
CA ALA A 82 -14.29 -4.56 -6.22
C ALA A 82 -14.13 -3.08 -6.64
N ALA A 83 -13.81 -2.81 -7.90
CA ALA A 83 -13.51 -1.45 -8.38
C ALA A 83 -14.66 -0.46 -8.13
N ASP A 84 -15.91 -0.84 -8.44
CA ASP A 84 -17.07 0.04 -8.27
C ASP A 84 -17.25 0.57 -6.82
N PRO A 85 -17.34 -0.29 -5.80
CA PRO A 85 -17.41 0.21 -4.41
C PRO A 85 -16.13 0.94 -3.97
N LEU A 86 -14.94 0.57 -4.44
CA LEU A 86 -13.70 1.25 -4.10
C LEU A 86 -13.68 2.70 -4.62
N PHE A 87 -14.02 2.91 -5.88
CA PHE A 87 -14.09 4.25 -6.49
C PHE A 87 -15.15 5.12 -5.81
N THR A 88 -16.30 4.51 -5.49
CA THR A 88 -17.38 5.21 -4.77
C THR A 88 -16.94 5.61 -3.37
N ALA A 89 -16.28 4.72 -2.62
CA ALA A 89 -15.73 5.02 -1.29
C ALA A 89 -14.68 6.14 -1.34
N GLY A 90 -13.86 6.21 -2.39
CA GLY A 90 -12.90 7.29 -2.64
C GLY A 90 -13.55 8.68 -2.66
N TYR A 91 -14.77 8.79 -3.14
CA TYR A 91 -15.55 10.06 -3.16
C TYR A 91 -16.33 10.32 -1.86
N MET A 92 -16.83 9.27 -1.21
CA MET A 92 -17.63 9.40 -0.01
C MET A 92 -16.80 9.53 1.28
N GLY A 93 -15.56 9.05 1.26
CA GLY A 93 -14.71 9.00 2.45
C GLY A 93 -15.15 7.92 3.45
N VAL A 94 -14.67 8.03 4.68
CA VAL A 94 -14.81 7.02 5.73
C VAL A 94 -15.38 7.64 7.02
N ASN A 95 -15.69 6.81 8.02
CA ASN A 95 -16.01 7.26 9.38
C ASN A 95 -15.10 6.55 10.42
N GLY A 96 -14.85 5.27 10.26
CA GLY A 96 -13.68 4.55 10.79
C GLY A 96 -12.76 4.19 9.65
N ALA A 97 -11.51 3.85 9.92
CA ALA A 97 -10.56 3.51 8.87
C ALA A 97 -11.06 2.41 7.93
N TYR A 98 -10.74 2.56 6.66
CA TYR A 98 -11.03 1.55 5.64
C TYR A 98 -9.77 1.24 4.84
N VAL A 99 -9.24 0.03 5.02
CA VAL A 99 -8.04 -0.46 4.34
C VAL A 99 -8.41 -1.61 3.42
N VAL A 100 -8.03 -1.52 2.15
CA VAL A 100 -8.25 -2.54 1.13
C VAL A 100 -6.93 -3.12 0.69
N VAL A 101 -6.71 -4.40 0.99
CA VAL A 101 -5.53 -5.12 0.51
C VAL A 101 -5.77 -5.61 -0.91
N THR A 102 -4.80 -5.32 -1.78
CA THR A 102 -4.65 -5.97 -3.07
C THR A 102 -3.29 -6.64 -3.14
N ALA A 103 -3.27 -7.93 -3.48
CA ALA A 103 -2.03 -8.68 -3.60
C ALA A 103 -1.75 -8.99 -5.07
N ASP A 104 -0.72 -8.34 -5.60
CA ASP A 104 -0.27 -8.54 -6.98
C ASP A 104 0.58 -9.81 -7.10
N ASP A 105 0.57 -10.40 -8.28
CA ASP A 105 1.24 -11.66 -8.56
C ASP A 105 2.15 -11.53 -9.79
N PRO A 106 3.27 -10.76 -9.67
CA PRO A 106 4.27 -10.70 -10.74
C PRO A 106 4.75 -12.10 -11.11
N SER A 107 4.93 -12.36 -12.40
CA SER A 107 5.19 -13.69 -12.98
C SER A 107 4.00 -14.65 -12.99
N CYS A 108 2.78 -14.23 -12.64
CA CYS A 108 1.55 -15.05 -12.73
C CYS A 108 1.66 -16.42 -12.05
N HIS A 109 2.32 -16.54 -10.89
CA HIS A 109 2.52 -17.82 -10.18
C HIS A 109 1.19 -18.57 -9.92
N SER A 110 0.12 -17.83 -9.64
CA SER A 110 -1.22 -18.38 -9.37
C SER A 110 -2.33 -17.53 -9.99
N SER A 111 -2.05 -16.84 -11.10
CA SER A 111 -2.97 -15.87 -11.68
C SER A 111 -3.15 -16.07 -13.19
N GLN A 112 -4.31 -15.65 -13.72
CA GLN A 112 -4.67 -15.78 -15.12
C GLN A 112 -4.14 -14.64 -16.00
N ASN A 113 -3.57 -13.61 -15.42
CA ASN A 113 -2.87 -12.50 -16.08
C ASN A 113 -1.92 -11.83 -15.08
N GLU A 114 -1.12 -10.88 -15.56
CA GLU A 114 -0.29 -10.00 -14.75
C GLU A 114 -0.90 -8.61 -14.73
N GLN A 115 -1.09 -8.02 -13.54
CA GLN A 115 -1.67 -6.69 -13.36
C GLN A 115 -0.83 -5.88 -12.39
N ASP A 116 -0.75 -4.58 -12.62
CA ASP A 116 -0.21 -3.61 -11.68
C ASP A 116 -1.34 -2.83 -11.02
N ASN A 117 -1.72 -3.23 -9.83
CA ASN A 117 -2.84 -2.61 -9.13
C ASN A 117 -2.53 -1.24 -8.51
N ARG A 118 -1.29 -0.74 -8.64
CA ARG A 118 -0.95 0.65 -8.30
C ARG A 118 -1.77 1.66 -9.11
N HIS A 119 -2.11 1.31 -10.34
CA HIS A 119 -2.97 2.13 -11.20
C HIS A 119 -4.39 2.32 -10.64
N TYR A 120 -4.90 1.40 -9.83
CA TYR A 120 -6.20 1.57 -9.15
C TYR A 120 -6.16 2.70 -8.12
N ALA A 121 -5.09 2.84 -7.35
CA ALA A 121 -4.95 3.94 -6.40
C ALA A 121 -4.98 5.29 -7.13
N ARG A 122 -4.25 5.41 -8.24
CA ARG A 122 -4.23 6.61 -9.09
C ARG A 122 -5.62 6.90 -9.69
N ALA A 123 -6.28 5.90 -10.24
CA ALA A 123 -7.59 6.07 -10.89
C ALA A 123 -8.70 6.38 -9.87
N ALA A 124 -8.68 5.75 -8.71
CA ALA A 124 -9.65 5.98 -7.63
C ALA A 124 -9.31 7.21 -6.77
N LYS A 125 -8.12 7.81 -6.94
CA LYS A 125 -7.63 8.98 -6.18
C LYS A 125 -7.61 8.74 -4.67
N ILE A 126 -7.09 7.59 -4.26
CA ILE A 126 -6.97 7.15 -2.86
C ILE A 126 -5.51 6.91 -2.51
N ALA A 127 -5.17 7.03 -1.21
CA ALA A 127 -3.82 6.73 -0.75
C ALA A 127 -3.45 5.26 -0.97
N MET A 128 -2.15 5.01 -1.24
CA MET A 128 -1.62 3.65 -1.35
C MET A 128 -0.34 3.50 -0.54
N VAL A 129 -0.27 2.38 0.21
CA VAL A 129 0.91 1.99 0.98
C VAL A 129 1.42 0.62 0.55
N GLU A 130 2.75 0.46 0.53
CA GLU A 130 3.41 -0.77 0.10
C GLU A 130 4.51 -1.18 1.09
N PRO A 131 4.32 -2.25 1.87
CA PRO A 131 5.37 -2.79 2.73
C PRO A 131 6.43 -3.53 1.92
N SER A 132 7.65 -3.59 2.45
CA SER A 132 8.81 -4.26 1.82
C SER A 132 9.23 -5.56 2.51
N ASP A 133 8.75 -5.81 3.72
CA ASP A 133 9.07 -7.00 4.51
C ASP A 133 7.97 -7.33 5.52
N ALA A 134 8.13 -8.43 6.26
CA ALA A 134 7.15 -8.90 7.22
C ALA A 134 6.93 -7.91 8.40
N GLN A 135 7.97 -7.19 8.86
CA GLN A 135 7.79 -6.18 9.92
C GLN A 135 6.92 -5.04 9.42
N GLU A 136 7.19 -4.53 8.24
CA GLU A 136 6.39 -3.47 7.62
C GLU A 136 4.97 -3.95 7.27
N CYS A 137 4.80 -5.23 6.89
CA CYS A 137 3.48 -5.83 6.71
C CYS A 137 2.61 -5.68 7.97
N LYS A 138 3.19 -5.78 9.15
CA LYS A 138 2.48 -5.55 10.41
C LYS A 138 2.29 -4.05 10.69
N ASP A 139 3.36 -3.27 10.64
CA ASP A 139 3.36 -1.89 11.11
C ASP A 139 2.54 -0.95 10.19
N PHE A 140 2.58 -1.18 8.89
CA PHE A 140 1.89 -0.33 7.92
C PHE A 140 0.36 -0.49 7.95
N VAL A 141 -0.18 -1.58 8.52
CA VAL A 141 -1.64 -1.68 8.72
C VAL A 141 -2.13 -0.58 9.66
N ARG A 142 -1.40 -0.31 10.76
CA ARG A 142 -1.73 0.77 11.69
C ARG A 142 -1.61 2.13 11.01
N LEU A 143 -0.50 2.38 10.31
CA LEU A 143 -0.29 3.63 9.57
C LEU A 143 -1.36 3.85 8.49
N ALA A 144 -1.77 2.79 7.79
CA ALA A 144 -2.86 2.86 6.82
C ALA A 144 -4.20 3.24 7.46
N CYS A 145 -4.49 2.74 8.66
CA CYS A 145 -5.67 3.16 9.41
C CYS A 145 -5.59 4.65 9.81
N GLU A 146 -4.45 5.11 10.30
CA GLU A 146 -4.22 6.51 10.67
C GLU A 146 -4.38 7.44 9.46
N ILE A 147 -3.78 7.10 8.31
CA ILE A 147 -3.95 7.83 7.05
C ILE A 147 -5.42 7.85 6.62
N SER A 148 -6.10 6.71 6.69
CA SER A 148 -7.51 6.61 6.30
C SER A 148 -8.40 7.56 7.12
N GLU A 149 -8.22 7.58 8.43
CA GLU A 149 -9.00 8.41 9.36
C GLU A 149 -8.64 9.90 9.23
N GLU A 150 -7.36 10.24 9.13
CA GLU A 150 -6.89 11.63 9.04
C GLU A 150 -7.31 12.30 7.72
N PHE A 151 -7.19 11.57 6.61
CA PHE A 151 -7.46 12.14 5.28
C PHE A 151 -8.86 11.78 4.74
N ASP A 152 -9.72 11.15 5.53
CA ASP A 152 -11.08 10.78 5.12
C ASP A 152 -11.11 10.01 3.77
N THR A 153 -10.32 8.94 3.68
CA THR A 153 -10.12 8.19 2.44
C THR A 153 -9.93 6.70 2.68
N PRO A 154 -10.38 5.81 1.78
CA PRO A 154 -9.86 4.45 1.75
C PRO A 154 -8.34 4.48 1.53
N VAL A 155 -7.65 3.48 2.04
CA VAL A 155 -6.23 3.24 1.75
C VAL A 155 -6.08 1.91 1.04
N LEU A 156 -5.48 1.93 -0.15
CA LEU A 156 -5.06 0.72 -0.83
C LEU A 156 -3.75 0.23 -0.20
N TYR A 157 -3.77 -0.97 0.35
CA TYR A 157 -2.60 -1.63 0.92
C TYR A 157 -2.13 -2.69 -0.07
N ARG A 158 -1.07 -2.38 -0.81
CA ARG A 158 -0.59 -3.26 -1.87
C ARG A 158 0.56 -4.13 -1.39
N THR A 159 0.45 -5.41 -1.66
CA THR A 159 1.51 -6.40 -1.47
C THR A 159 1.79 -7.14 -2.77
N THR A 160 2.88 -7.91 -2.80
CA THR A 160 3.20 -8.84 -3.89
C THR A 160 3.40 -10.24 -3.36
N THR A 161 3.38 -11.24 -4.24
CA THR A 161 3.57 -12.65 -3.86
C THR A 161 4.80 -12.86 -2.98
N ARG A 162 5.91 -12.20 -3.28
CA ARG A 162 7.14 -12.33 -2.49
C ARG A 162 7.01 -11.71 -1.10
N VAL A 163 6.40 -10.54 -0.99
CA VAL A 163 6.13 -9.91 0.33
C VAL A 163 5.18 -10.77 1.15
N CYS A 164 4.11 -11.29 0.54
CA CYS A 164 3.11 -12.12 1.23
C CYS A 164 3.71 -13.39 1.85
N HIS A 165 4.61 -14.06 1.14
CA HIS A 165 5.08 -15.41 1.50
C HIS A 165 6.49 -15.43 2.09
N SER A 166 7.31 -14.40 1.91
CA SER A 166 8.63 -14.32 2.54
C SER A 166 8.52 -14.22 4.05
N LYS A 167 9.39 -14.93 4.76
CA LYS A 167 9.41 -14.93 6.21
C LYS A 167 10.45 -13.95 6.75
N GLY A 168 10.06 -13.19 7.76
CA GLY A 168 10.92 -12.27 8.48
C GLY A 168 10.68 -12.30 9.99
N LEU A 169 11.57 -11.67 10.73
CA LEU A 169 11.42 -11.50 12.18
C LEU A 169 10.55 -10.30 12.47
N VAL A 170 9.42 -10.51 13.13
CA VAL A 170 8.40 -9.51 13.45
C VAL A 170 8.36 -9.27 14.95
N GLU A 171 8.49 -8.02 15.35
CA GLU A 171 8.31 -7.59 16.73
C GLU A 171 6.86 -7.19 16.96
N PHE A 172 6.24 -7.78 18.00
CA PHE A 172 4.84 -7.52 18.33
C PHE A 172 4.69 -6.24 19.13
N GLY A 173 3.65 -5.47 18.79
CA GLY A 173 3.12 -4.39 19.58
C GLY A 173 1.87 -4.79 20.36
N GLU A 174 1.35 -3.85 21.12
CA GLU A 174 0.07 -3.99 21.80
C GLU A 174 -1.10 -3.60 20.89
N ARG A 175 -2.27 -4.16 21.16
CA ARG A 175 -3.50 -3.79 20.44
C ARG A 175 -3.91 -2.37 20.82
N THR A 176 -4.15 -1.56 19.82
CA THR A 176 -4.77 -0.24 20.00
C THR A 176 -6.29 -0.40 20.20
N GLU A 177 -6.84 0.17 21.24
CA GLU A 177 -8.28 0.24 21.41
C GLU A 177 -8.85 1.37 20.55
N HIS A 178 -9.60 0.99 19.53
CA HIS A 178 -10.34 1.95 18.70
C HIS A 178 -11.75 2.16 19.24
N VAL A 179 -12.03 3.39 19.63
CA VAL A 179 -13.39 3.81 20.01
C VAL A 179 -14.08 4.33 18.76
N ALA A 180 -15.04 3.56 18.26
CA ALA A 180 -15.78 3.94 17.07
C ALA A 180 -16.49 5.29 17.29
N PRO A 181 -16.34 6.28 16.41
CA PRO A 181 -17.11 7.51 16.48
C PRO A 181 -18.60 7.20 16.34
N THR A 182 -19.42 7.98 17.05
CA THR A 182 -20.88 7.81 16.97
C THR A 182 -21.33 8.07 15.53
N TYR A 183 -22.09 7.13 14.97
CA TYR A 183 -22.67 7.32 13.65
C TYR A 183 -23.61 8.53 13.63
N ALA A 184 -23.31 9.47 12.76
CA ALA A 184 -24.19 10.62 12.50
C ALA A 184 -24.72 10.51 11.06
N ARG A 185 -26.05 10.58 10.92
CA ARG A 185 -26.66 10.57 9.59
C ARG A 185 -26.18 11.77 8.77
N ASN A 186 -25.42 11.50 7.70
CA ASN A 186 -24.93 12.52 6.78
C ASN A 186 -25.21 12.08 5.33
N THR A 187 -26.39 12.42 4.85
CA THR A 187 -26.84 12.06 3.50
C THR A 187 -26.02 12.72 2.40
N ARG A 188 -25.43 13.90 2.68
CA ARG A 188 -24.54 14.55 1.73
C ARG A 188 -23.24 13.78 1.55
N LYS A 189 -22.67 13.25 2.64
CA LYS A 189 -21.41 12.48 2.61
C LYS A 189 -21.62 11.08 2.03
N TYR A 190 -22.62 10.34 2.54
CA TYR A 190 -22.74 8.89 2.31
C TYR A 190 -23.75 8.49 1.22
N ILE A 191 -24.31 9.45 0.48
CA ILE A 191 -25.11 9.16 -0.71
C ILE A 191 -24.38 9.72 -1.92
N CYS A 192 -23.85 8.83 -2.77
CA CYS A 192 -23.09 9.19 -3.97
C CYS A 192 -24.03 9.58 -5.12
N ALA A 193 -24.94 10.55 -4.86
CA ALA A 193 -25.75 11.17 -5.89
C ALA A 193 -24.89 12.12 -6.75
N PRO A 194 -25.22 12.36 -8.03
CA PRO A 194 -24.41 13.21 -8.91
C PRO A 194 -24.09 14.59 -8.35
N ALA A 195 -25.04 15.25 -7.68
CA ALA A 195 -24.83 16.54 -7.06
C ALA A 195 -23.83 16.49 -5.88
N ASN A 196 -23.86 15.42 -5.08
CA ASN A 196 -22.92 15.22 -3.99
C ASN A 196 -21.52 14.87 -4.52
N ALA A 197 -21.44 14.00 -5.52
CA ALA A 197 -20.18 13.64 -6.17
C ALA A 197 -19.49 14.87 -6.79
N TYR A 198 -20.24 15.74 -7.46
CA TYR A 198 -19.74 17.00 -8.00
C TYR A 198 -19.13 17.89 -6.90
N MET A 199 -19.80 18.03 -5.76
CA MET A 199 -19.30 18.82 -4.63
C MET A 199 -18.12 18.15 -3.91
N ASN A 200 -18.02 16.82 -3.93
CA ASN A 200 -16.92 16.09 -3.30
C ASN A 200 -15.65 16.08 -4.15
N HIS A 201 -15.76 16.24 -5.48
CA HIS A 201 -14.58 16.17 -6.37
C HIS A 201 -13.45 17.14 -5.98
N PRO A 202 -13.71 18.44 -5.70
CA PRO A 202 -12.65 19.35 -5.23
C PRO A 202 -11.99 18.91 -3.91
N LEU A 203 -12.77 18.28 -3.00
CA LEU A 203 -12.23 17.76 -1.73
C LEU A 203 -11.29 16.57 -1.96
N VAL A 204 -11.61 15.72 -2.95
CA VAL A 204 -10.73 14.60 -3.35
C VAL A 204 -9.40 15.14 -3.89
N GLU A 205 -9.42 16.17 -4.75
CA GLU A 205 -8.19 16.77 -5.31
C GLU A 205 -7.35 17.47 -4.23
N GLU A 206 -8.00 18.18 -3.31
CA GLU A 206 -7.32 18.83 -2.17
C GLU A 206 -6.69 17.79 -1.24
N ARG A 207 -7.39 16.68 -0.99
CA ARG A 207 -6.88 15.56 -0.19
C ARG A 207 -5.61 14.96 -0.78
N LEU A 208 -5.54 14.76 -2.10
CA LEU A 208 -4.33 14.25 -2.75
C LEU A 208 -3.12 15.15 -2.51
N LYS A 209 -3.30 16.48 -2.56
CA LYS A 209 -2.21 17.44 -2.25
C LYS A 209 -1.74 17.32 -0.79
N LYS A 210 -2.67 17.17 0.14
CA LYS A 210 -2.33 16.98 1.57
C LYS A 210 -1.61 15.65 1.81
N LEU A 211 -2.02 14.59 1.10
CA LEU A 211 -1.35 13.28 1.16
C LEU A 211 0.06 13.33 0.57
N GLU A 212 0.27 14.08 -0.52
CA GLU A 212 1.61 14.32 -1.07
C GLU A 212 2.52 15.04 -0.06
N GLU A 213 2.00 16.06 0.62
CA GLU A 213 2.72 16.79 1.67
C GLU A 213 3.01 15.87 2.88
N TYR A 214 2.03 15.08 3.32
CA TYR A 214 2.21 14.06 4.34
C TYR A 214 3.32 13.08 3.97
N GLY A 215 3.39 12.65 2.72
CA GLY A 215 4.45 11.79 2.20
C GLY A 215 5.85 12.40 2.28
N CYS A 216 5.95 13.74 2.18
CA CYS A 216 7.21 14.48 2.30
C CYS A 216 7.66 14.69 3.75
N THR A 217 6.75 14.64 4.72
CA THR A 217 6.98 15.05 6.13
C THR A 217 6.69 13.90 7.10
N THR A 218 5.47 13.80 7.56
CA THR A 218 5.05 12.83 8.60
C THR A 218 5.34 11.39 8.22
N ALA A 219 5.21 11.03 6.94
CA ALA A 219 5.56 9.68 6.46
C ALA A 219 7.06 9.35 6.61
N VAL A 220 7.93 10.36 6.61
CA VAL A 220 9.35 10.19 6.91
C VAL A 220 9.57 10.08 8.42
N GLU A 221 8.90 10.91 9.20
CA GLU A 221 9.03 10.93 10.66
C GLU A 221 8.56 9.63 11.32
N ASN A 222 7.47 9.03 10.82
CA ASN A 222 6.91 7.78 11.34
C ASN A 222 7.51 6.51 10.70
N GLY A 223 8.45 6.68 9.74
CA GLY A 223 9.18 5.58 9.11
C GLY A 223 8.45 4.87 7.99
N LEU A 224 7.30 5.38 7.53
CA LEU A 224 6.61 4.88 6.33
C LEU A 224 7.49 5.09 5.09
N ASN A 225 8.03 6.30 4.90
CA ASN A 225 9.07 6.60 3.92
C ASN A 225 10.44 6.69 4.63
N LYS A 226 11.50 6.17 3.99
CA LYS A 226 12.84 6.16 4.57
C LYS A 226 13.84 6.79 3.62
N VAL A 227 14.67 7.70 4.14
CA VAL A 227 15.79 8.32 3.42
C VAL A 227 17.09 7.85 4.06
N GLU A 228 17.89 7.17 3.29
CA GLU A 228 19.22 6.70 3.69
C GLU A 228 20.26 7.37 2.76
N LEU A 229 21.02 8.32 3.27
CA LEU A 229 22.04 9.02 2.48
C LEU A 229 23.37 8.29 2.55
N GLY A 230 23.98 8.10 1.41
CA GLY A 230 25.32 7.52 1.21
C GLY A 230 26.34 8.57 0.77
N ASP A 231 27.17 8.24 -0.21
CA ASP A 231 28.28 9.09 -0.70
C ASP A 231 27.87 10.12 -1.77
N GLY A 232 26.61 10.12 -2.20
CA GLY A 232 26.06 11.04 -3.17
C GLY A 232 26.30 10.66 -4.64
N LYS A 233 26.99 9.57 -4.95
CA LYS A 233 27.23 9.16 -6.35
C LYS A 233 26.03 8.48 -6.97
N VAL A 234 25.42 7.57 -6.22
CA VAL A 234 24.28 6.77 -6.68
C VAL A 234 23.13 6.89 -5.70
N GLY A 235 21.94 7.18 -6.25
CA GLY A 235 20.68 7.14 -5.54
C GLY A 235 19.72 6.13 -6.15
N VAL A 236 18.94 5.46 -5.29
CA VAL A 236 17.92 4.51 -5.70
C VAL A 236 16.60 4.91 -5.05
N ILE A 237 15.57 5.17 -5.86
CA ILE A 237 14.19 5.28 -5.42
C ILE A 237 13.53 3.93 -5.64
N THR A 238 12.85 3.41 -4.64
CA THR A 238 12.27 2.06 -4.69
C THR A 238 11.14 1.89 -3.67
N ALA A 239 10.34 0.84 -3.84
CA ALA A 239 9.23 0.50 -2.96
C ALA A 239 9.07 -1.02 -2.86
N SER A 240 8.26 -1.48 -1.90
CA SER A 240 7.90 -2.89 -1.75
C SER A 240 9.12 -3.81 -1.74
N ILE A 241 9.00 -5.02 -2.27
CA ILE A 241 10.09 -6.02 -2.31
C ILE A 241 11.31 -5.55 -3.11
N SER A 242 11.14 -4.67 -4.10
CA SER A 242 12.24 -4.15 -4.89
C SER A 242 13.30 -3.41 -4.05
N TYR A 243 12.89 -2.85 -2.89
CA TYR A 243 13.82 -2.27 -1.94
C TYR A 243 14.79 -3.32 -1.37
N GLN A 244 14.29 -4.50 -1.02
CA GLN A 244 15.15 -5.58 -0.49
C GLN A 244 16.17 -6.03 -1.54
N TYR A 245 15.74 -6.21 -2.79
CA TYR A 245 16.63 -6.58 -3.88
C TYR A 245 17.70 -5.51 -4.16
N ALA A 246 17.27 -4.24 -4.21
CA ALA A 246 18.22 -3.14 -4.44
C ALA A 246 19.24 -3.00 -3.29
N LYS A 247 18.78 -3.13 -2.04
CA LYS A 247 19.68 -3.08 -0.86
C LYS A 247 20.75 -4.17 -0.86
N GLU A 248 20.43 -5.36 -1.36
CA GLU A 248 21.37 -6.47 -1.43
C GLU A 248 22.39 -6.29 -2.57
N VAL A 249 21.98 -5.65 -3.66
CA VAL A 249 22.75 -5.61 -4.91
C VAL A 249 23.62 -4.37 -5.05
N PHE A 250 23.09 -3.20 -4.68
CA PHE A 250 23.82 -1.95 -4.85
C PHE A 250 24.98 -1.85 -3.85
N PRO A 251 26.14 -1.25 -4.26
CA PRO A 251 27.32 -1.18 -3.43
C PRO A 251 27.11 -0.31 -2.18
N GLU A 252 27.98 -0.52 -1.20
CA GLU A 252 28.07 0.33 -0.02
C GLU A 252 28.29 1.81 -0.45
N GLY A 253 27.66 2.74 0.26
CA GLY A 253 27.68 4.16 -0.10
C GLY A 253 26.53 4.60 -1.01
N THR A 254 25.70 3.68 -1.52
CA THR A 254 24.49 4.03 -2.27
C THR A 254 23.46 4.71 -1.37
N SER A 255 22.86 5.78 -1.86
CA SER A 255 21.74 6.44 -1.20
C SER A 255 20.42 5.77 -1.59
N PHE A 256 19.49 5.65 -0.62
CA PHE A 256 18.17 5.06 -0.87
C PHE A 256 17.06 6.00 -0.42
N LEU A 257 16.05 6.16 -1.28
CA LEU A 257 14.73 6.65 -0.91
C LEU A 257 13.74 5.49 -1.06
N LYS A 258 13.39 4.89 0.06
CA LYS A 258 12.38 3.84 0.13
C LYS A 258 11.03 4.46 0.39
N LEU A 259 10.10 4.30 -0.54
CA LEU A 259 8.74 4.78 -0.42
C LEU A 259 7.83 3.67 0.13
N GLY A 260 7.18 3.95 1.25
CA GLY A 260 6.07 3.14 1.78
C GLY A 260 4.72 3.75 1.42
N LEU A 261 4.62 5.09 1.33
CA LEU A 261 3.50 5.78 0.67
C LEU A 261 3.88 5.96 -0.80
N THR A 262 3.27 5.17 -1.69
CA THR A 262 3.60 5.13 -3.12
C THR A 262 2.56 5.82 -3.99
N TYR A 263 1.44 6.24 -3.42
CA TYR A 263 0.51 7.15 -4.09
C TYR A 263 -0.26 8.00 -3.04
N PRO A 264 -0.37 9.33 -3.27
CA PRO A 264 0.39 10.10 -4.26
C PRO A 264 1.90 10.09 -3.94
N LEU A 265 2.74 10.22 -4.98
CA LEU A 265 4.19 10.28 -4.78
C LEU A 265 4.59 11.58 -4.07
N PRO A 266 5.50 11.54 -3.07
CA PRO A 266 5.99 12.71 -2.36
C PRO A 266 7.02 13.47 -3.21
N MET A 267 6.54 14.22 -4.21
CA MET A 267 7.40 14.77 -5.27
C MET A 267 8.46 15.76 -4.77
N ASN A 268 8.19 16.53 -3.71
CA ASN A 268 9.20 17.42 -3.13
C ASN A 268 10.33 16.61 -2.45
N LEU A 269 9.99 15.55 -1.70
CA LEU A 269 10.98 14.64 -1.11
C LEU A 269 11.84 13.97 -2.20
N ILE A 270 11.20 13.53 -3.30
CA ILE A 270 11.88 12.93 -4.45
C ILE A 270 12.85 13.92 -5.11
N ARG A 271 12.45 15.18 -5.31
CA ARG A 271 13.31 16.23 -5.86
C ARG A 271 14.52 16.51 -4.96
N ASP A 272 14.27 16.63 -3.65
CA ASP A 272 15.31 16.88 -2.65
C ASP A 272 16.31 15.71 -2.56
N PHE A 273 15.84 14.49 -2.74
CA PHE A 273 16.69 13.30 -2.79
C PHE A 273 17.50 13.24 -4.09
N ALA A 274 16.85 13.46 -5.23
CA ALA A 274 17.49 13.45 -6.55
C ALA A 274 18.61 14.48 -6.65
N ALA A 275 18.41 15.68 -6.05
CA ALA A 275 19.43 16.73 -6.03
C ALA A 275 20.70 16.39 -5.22
N LYS A 276 20.68 15.32 -4.42
CA LYS A 276 21.81 14.88 -3.57
C LYS A 276 22.63 13.75 -4.18
N VAL A 277 22.31 13.31 -5.39
CA VAL A 277 22.97 12.17 -6.04
C VAL A 277 23.35 12.53 -7.48
N GLU A 278 24.46 11.95 -7.97
CA GLU A 278 24.93 12.18 -9.34
C GLU A 278 24.17 11.34 -10.37
N LYS A 279 23.77 10.13 -9.98
CA LYS A 279 23.02 9.20 -10.82
C LYS A 279 21.86 8.61 -10.04
N LEU A 280 20.66 8.70 -10.62
CA LEU A 280 19.42 8.24 -10.01
C LEU A 280 18.86 7.01 -10.71
N TYR A 281 18.55 5.98 -9.95
CA TYR A 281 17.81 4.81 -10.40
C TYR A 281 16.41 4.75 -9.77
N VAL A 282 15.45 4.23 -10.53
CA VAL A 282 14.14 3.83 -10.03
C VAL A 282 14.01 2.32 -10.20
N ILE A 283 13.93 1.58 -9.10
CA ILE A 283 13.84 0.12 -9.11
C ILE A 283 12.46 -0.27 -8.58
N GLU A 284 11.61 -0.75 -9.48
CA GLU A 284 10.24 -1.17 -9.20
C GLU A 284 9.84 -2.35 -10.08
N GLU A 285 8.93 -3.20 -9.60
CA GLU A 285 8.35 -4.30 -10.38
C GLU A 285 7.23 -3.79 -11.30
N LEU A 286 6.87 -4.58 -12.30
CA LEU A 286 5.74 -4.35 -13.23
C LEU A 286 5.90 -3.05 -14.04
N ASP A 287 4.86 -2.21 -14.07
CA ASP A 287 4.81 -1.00 -14.89
C ASP A 287 5.74 0.13 -14.38
N PRO A 288 6.12 1.10 -15.22
CA PRO A 288 6.90 2.28 -14.80
C PRO A 288 6.02 3.28 -14.01
N PHE A 289 5.44 2.83 -12.91
CA PHE A 289 4.47 3.63 -12.15
C PHE A 289 5.10 4.84 -11.45
N MET A 290 6.22 4.63 -10.74
CA MET A 290 6.97 5.71 -10.10
C MET A 290 7.86 6.44 -11.11
N GLU A 291 8.53 5.69 -11.97
CA GLU A 291 9.45 6.23 -12.97
C GLU A 291 8.78 7.24 -13.90
N ASP A 292 7.57 6.94 -14.39
CA ASP A 292 6.83 7.82 -15.28
C ASP A 292 6.47 9.16 -14.61
N GLU A 293 6.03 9.15 -13.36
CA GLU A 293 5.73 10.39 -12.63
C GLU A 293 7.00 11.19 -12.32
N ILE A 294 8.10 10.52 -11.96
CA ILE A 294 9.40 11.14 -11.69
C ILE A 294 9.93 11.80 -12.96
N LYS A 295 9.90 11.10 -14.09
CA LYS A 295 10.29 11.66 -15.41
C LYS A 295 9.38 12.78 -15.87
N ALA A 296 8.07 12.65 -15.68
CA ALA A 296 7.10 13.71 -16.01
C ALA A 296 7.33 14.99 -15.18
N ALA A 297 7.89 14.86 -13.97
CA ALA A 297 8.29 16.00 -13.14
C ALA A 297 9.65 16.63 -13.55
N GLY A 298 10.27 16.14 -14.63
CA GLY A 298 11.55 16.65 -15.16
C GLY A 298 12.79 16.17 -14.41
N ILE A 299 12.67 15.06 -13.66
CA ILE A 299 13.80 14.45 -12.94
C ILE A 299 14.37 13.31 -13.80
N GLU A 300 15.65 13.44 -14.17
CA GLU A 300 16.34 12.38 -14.92
C GLU A 300 16.58 11.16 -14.03
N CYS A 301 16.16 9.99 -14.50
CA CYS A 301 16.39 8.72 -13.82
C CYS A 301 16.44 7.56 -14.81
N VAL A 302 17.04 6.47 -14.40
CA VAL A 302 17.18 5.21 -15.12
C VAL A 302 16.36 4.13 -14.40
N GLY A 303 15.53 3.39 -15.10
CA GLY A 303 14.67 2.39 -14.47
C GLY A 303 14.29 1.26 -15.41
N LYS A 304 13.10 1.29 -16.00
CA LYS A 304 12.53 0.19 -16.81
C LYS A 304 13.30 -0.13 -18.08
N GLU A 305 14.09 0.80 -18.59
CA GLU A 305 15.01 0.53 -19.71
C GLU A 305 16.05 -0.56 -19.36
N LEU A 306 16.34 -0.75 -18.07
CA LEU A 306 17.22 -1.82 -17.56
C LEU A 306 16.41 -3.00 -17.03
N THR A 307 15.46 -2.77 -16.13
CA THR A 307 14.73 -3.85 -15.43
C THR A 307 13.64 -4.49 -16.28
N GLY A 308 13.10 -3.77 -17.28
CA GLY A 308 11.92 -4.20 -18.00
C GLY A 308 10.64 -4.06 -17.17
N ASN A 309 9.50 -4.36 -17.77
CA ASN A 309 8.15 -4.24 -17.16
C ASN A 309 7.38 -5.57 -17.09
N MET A 310 8.07 -6.68 -17.20
CA MET A 310 7.48 -8.02 -17.15
C MET A 310 8.07 -8.82 -16.00
N TYR A 311 7.21 -9.54 -15.31
CA TYR A 311 7.54 -10.52 -14.29
C TYR A 311 8.12 -9.91 -13.00
N GLU A 312 8.37 -10.79 -12.03
CA GLU A 312 9.01 -10.40 -10.78
C GLU A 312 10.50 -10.05 -10.98
N LEU A 313 10.98 -9.14 -10.16
CA LEU A 313 12.40 -8.91 -9.99
C LEU A 313 12.99 -9.90 -8.96
N ASN A 314 14.29 -10.02 -8.98
CA ASN A 314 15.09 -10.68 -7.94
C ASN A 314 16.49 -10.08 -7.90
N THR A 315 17.29 -10.46 -6.93
CA THR A 315 18.64 -9.94 -6.75
C THR A 315 19.55 -10.22 -7.94
N GLU A 316 19.44 -11.39 -8.58
CA GLU A 316 20.25 -11.74 -9.75
C GLU A 316 19.91 -10.86 -10.95
N LEU A 317 18.62 -10.70 -11.26
CA LEU A 317 18.17 -9.83 -12.35
C LEU A 317 18.57 -8.36 -12.13
N VAL A 318 18.44 -7.84 -10.91
CA VAL A 318 18.85 -6.47 -10.60
C VAL A 318 20.38 -6.33 -10.76
N ARG A 319 21.15 -7.30 -10.27
CA ARG A 319 22.62 -7.31 -10.41
C ARG A 319 23.05 -7.32 -11.88
N GLU A 320 22.54 -8.26 -12.66
CA GLU A 320 22.88 -8.42 -14.07
C GLU A 320 22.45 -7.22 -14.90
N ARG A 321 21.16 -6.81 -14.80
CA ARG A 321 20.59 -5.81 -15.70
C ARG A 321 20.96 -4.38 -15.33
N VAL A 322 21.12 -4.07 -14.04
CA VAL A 322 21.37 -2.70 -13.56
C VAL A 322 22.86 -2.44 -13.38
N LEU A 323 23.62 -3.40 -12.86
CA LEU A 323 25.04 -3.23 -12.59
C LEU A 323 25.94 -3.91 -13.63
N GLY A 324 25.41 -4.81 -14.47
CA GLY A 324 26.17 -5.52 -15.52
C GLY A 324 27.16 -6.54 -14.95
N ILE A 325 26.90 -7.12 -13.78
CA ILE A 325 27.78 -8.05 -13.06
C ILE A 325 27.03 -9.28 -12.57
#